data_64edc27b6638e429f692569ab4575ec3
#
_entry.id   64edc27b6638e429f692569ab4575ec3
#
_cell.length_a   1.000
_cell.length_b   1.000
_cell.length_c   1.000
_cell.angle_alpha   90.00
_cell.angle_beta   90.00
_cell.angle_gamma   90.00
#
_symmetry.space_group_name_H-M   'P 1'
#
loop_
_entity.id
_entity.type
_entity.pdbx_description
1 polymer ?
#
loop_
_entity_poly.entity_id
_entity_poly.type
_entity_poly.pdbx_seq_one_letter_code
_entity_poly.pdbx_strand_id
1 'polypeptide(L)'
;IKIFILLFYLSINSKAEENNIKLYSKDEGILSLMYHRFNENKYPSTNIQMDIFYKQIKLIQDSDYKFLNPNDLDEKFNKVKKKKEILLTIDDAFSSFYNNAWPFLKKNKIPFVLFVSTEPVGRNGYMNWDQIKEIEKESFAIIGHHSHTHEYLIDKSNQEFINDIETANSIFKNKLGYVPDLFSYPFGEYSEFMRNYISNNFTFAFGQH
;
A
#
# COMPACT_ATOMS: atom_id res chain seq x y z
N ILE A 1 -17.27 36.67 53.69
CA ILE A 1 -17.57 37.16 52.34
C ILE A 1 -17.53 35.93 51.41
N LYS A 2 -18.71 35.46 50.99
CA LYS A 2 -18.83 34.36 50.01
C LYS A 2 -18.89 34.97 48.61
N ILE A 3 -17.90 34.64 47.74
CA ILE A 3 -17.91 35.03 46.33
C ILE A 3 -18.61 33.93 45.57
N PHE A 4 -19.78 34.25 44.97
CA PHE A 4 -20.49 33.40 44.01
C PHE A 4 -19.88 33.64 42.63
N ILE A 5 -19.26 32.60 42.06
CA ILE A 5 -18.86 32.63 40.65
C ILE A 5 -20.02 32.05 39.82
N LEU A 6 -20.64 32.89 39.03
CA LEU A 6 -21.71 32.53 38.12
C LEU A 6 -21.05 32.03 36.81
N LEU A 7 -21.06 30.72 36.63
CA LEU A 7 -20.64 30.11 35.34
C LEU A 7 -21.78 30.20 34.33
N PHE A 8 -21.65 31.09 33.36
CA PHE A 8 -22.50 31.10 32.16
C PHE A 8 -22.14 29.92 31.26
N TYR A 9 -23.00 28.92 31.21
CA TYR A 9 -22.97 27.91 30.18
C TYR A 9 -23.54 28.51 28.90
N LEU A 10 -22.69 28.89 27.94
CA LEU A 10 -23.07 29.11 26.56
C LEU A 10 -23.18 27.73 25.89
N SER A 11 -24.39 27.22 25.76
CA SER A 11 -24.67 26.08 24.88
C SER A 11 -24.51 26.53 23.43
N ILE A 12 -23.33 26.35 22.88
CA ILE A 12 -23.12 26.44 21.44
C ILE A 12 -23.66 25.11 20.86
N ASN A 13 -24.88 25.16 20.33
CA ASN A 13 -25.38 24.10 19.42
C ASN A 13 -24.60 24.17 18.11
N SER A 14 -23.39 23.62 18.09
CA SER A 14 -22.75 23.19 16.86
C SER A 14 -23.40 21.85 16.50
N LYS A 15 -24.26 21.82 15.51
CA LYS A 15 -24.51 20.61 14.74
C LYS A 15 -23.18 20.24 14.08
N ALA A 16 -22.34 19.51 14.81
CA ALA A 16 -21.30 18.71 14.21
C ALA A 16 -22.06 17.69 13.36
N GLU A 17 -21.90 17.74 12.04
CA GLU A 17 -22.20 16.59 11.21
C GLU A 17 -21.43 15.42 11.85
N GLU A 18 -22.17 14.47 12.39
CA GLU A 18 -21.63 13.17 12.76
C GLU A 18 -21.12 12.53 11.46
N ASN A 19 -19.86 12.80 11.13
CA ASN A 19 -19.13 11.93 10.23
C ASN A 19 -19.17 10.56 10.91
N ASN A 20 -20.06 9.70 10.43
CA ASN A 20 -20.13 8.31 10.81
C ASN A 20 -18.80 7.65 10.44
N ILE A 21 -17.80 7.81 11.29
CA ILE A 21 -16.60 6.96 11.27
C ILE A 21 -17.12 5.57 11.65
N LYS A 22 -17.35 4.76 10.63
CA LYS A 22 -17.74 3.38 10.80
C LYS A 22 -16.55 2.68 11.44
N LEU A 23 -16.57 2.55 12.78
CA LEU A 23 -15.62 1.74 13.50
C LEU A 23 -15.85 0.28 13.08
N TYR A 24 -14.92 -0.25 12.29
CA TYR A 24 -14.93 -1.67 11.96
C TYR A 24 -14.66 -2.48 13.24
N SER A 25 -15.37 -3.59 13.40
CA SER A 25 -15.06 -4.52 14.49
C SER A 25 -13.67 -5.15 14.24
N LYS A 26 -13.01 -5.63 15.31
CA LYS A 26 -11.71 -6.31 15.20
C LYS A 26 -11.72 -7.55 14.28
N ASP A 27 -12.91 -8.04 13.94
CA ASP A 27 -13.12 -9.23 13.12
C ASP A 27 -13.54 -8.90 11.67
N GLU A 28 -13.58 -7.60 11.31
CA GLU A 28 -14.00 -7.13 10.00
C GLU A 28 -12.84 -6.40 9.34
N GLY A 29 -12.61 -6.68 8.05
CA GLY A 29 -11.60 -5.99 7.26
C GLY A 29 -10.67 -6.91 6.50
N ILE A 30 -9.78 -6.30 5.74
CA ILE A 30 -8.68 -6.94 5.02
C ILE A 30 -7.40 -6.54 5.72
N LEU A 31 -6.59 -7.51 6.15
CA LEU A 31 -5.28 -7.25 6.72
C LEU A 31 -4.26 -7.13 5.59
N SER A 32 -3.61 -5.97 5.46
CA SER A 32 -2.48 -5.81 4.55
C SER A 32 -1.18 -6.18 5.26
N LEU A 33 -0.37 -7.06 4.65
CA LEU A 33 0.97 -7.42 5.09
C LEU A 33 1.98 -6.90 4.06
N MET A 34 2.79 -5.94 4.48
CA MET A 34 3.75 -5.26 3.64
C MET A 34 5.14 -5.86 3.78
N TYR A 35 5.81 -6.04 2.64
CA TYR A 35 7.21 -6.49 2.54
C TYR A 35 7.97 -5.59 1.56
N HIS A 36 9.31 -5.61 1.66
CA HIS A 36 10.18 -4.85 0.73
C HIS A 36 11.33 -5.74 0.22
N ARG A 37 12.29 -6.10 1.09
CA ARG A 37 13.52 -6.82 0.76
C ARG A 37 13.51 -8.25 1.29
N PHE A 38 14.23 -9.14 0.63
CA PHE A 38 14.28 -10.55 0.95
C PHE A 38 15.75 -11.05 0.96
N ASN A 39 16.21 -11.58 2.09
CA ASN A 39 17.60 -12.03 2.28
C ASN A 39 18.67 -10.93 2.07
N GLU A 40 18.36 -9.68 2.38
CA GLU A 40 19.30 -8.56 2.31
C GLU A 40 19.69 -8.07 3.71
N ASN A 41 20.62 -8.74 4.38
CA ASN A 41 21.02 -8.45 5.77
C ASN A 41 21.54 -7.03 6.01
N LYS A 42 21.97 -6.34 4.96
CA LYS A 42 22.42 -4.94 5.02
C LYS A 42 21.30 -3.96 5.43
N TYR A 43 20.05 -4.33 5.21
CA TYR A 43 18.88 -3.46 5.41
C TYR A 43 17.86 -4.10 6.39
N PRO A 44 18.22 -4.28 7.68
CA PRO A 44 17.44 -5.09 8.62
C PRO A 44 16.02 -4.56 8.89
N SER A 45 15.78 -3.26 8.76
CA SER A 45 14.46 -2.64 9.02
C SER A 45 13.42 -2.93 7.93
N THR A 46 13.85 -3.23 6.71
CA THR A 46 12.96 -3.48 5.56
C THR A 46 13.14 -4.88 4.98
N ASN A 47 13.95 -5.73 5.62
CA ASN A 47 14.31 -7.06 5.13
C ASN A 47 13.63 -8.17 5.92
N ILE A 48 13.23 -9.22 5.21
CA ILE A 48 12.83 -10.48 5.81
C ILE A 48 13.69 -11.62 5.29
N GLN A 49 14.06 -12.57 6.17
CA GLN A 49 14.73 -13.81 5.77
C GLN A 49 13.72 -14.75 5.12
N MET A 50 14.11 -15.44 4.06
CA MET A 50 13.19 -16.31 3.32
C MET A 50 12.61 -17.46 4.17
N ASP A 51 13.38 -18.01 5.12
CA ASP A 51 12.85 -19.03 6.03
C ASP A 51 11.73 -18.50 6.93
N ILE A 52 11.81 -17.24 7.35
CA ILE A 52 10.76 -16.56 8.12
C ILE A 52 9.56 -16.26 7.21
N PHE A 53 9.82 -15.77 5.99
CA PHE A 53 8.76 -15.53 5.02
C PHE A 53 7.95 -16.81 4.72
N TYR A 54 8.63 -17.93 4.47
CA TYR A 54 7.95 -19.23 4.28
C TYR A 54 7.11 -19.66 5.47
N LYS A 55 7.60 -19.45 6.69
CA LYS A 55 6.85 -19.75 7.92
C LYS A 55 5.59 -18.87 8.05
N GLN A 56 5.70 -17.58 7.73
CA GLN A 56 4.55 -16.65 7.74
C GLN A 56 3.51 -17.04 6.70
N ILE A 57 3.91 -17.33 5.46
CA ILE A 57 2.99 -17.81 4.42
C ILE A 57 2.30 -19.11 4.83
N LYS A 58 3.08 -20.07 5.36
CA LYS A 58 2.51 -21.34 5.85
C LYS A 58 1.53 -21.13 7.00
N LEU A 59 1.83 -20.24 7.95
CA LEU A 59 0.93 -19.91 9.05
C LEU A 59 -0.41 -19.39 8.53
N ILE A 60 -0.40 -18.53 7.50
CA ILE A 60 -1.61 -18.03 6.87
C ILE A 60 -2.38 -19.16 6.19
N GLN A 61 -1.69 -20.02 5.43
CA GLN A 61 -2.30 -21.17 4.74
C GLN A 61 -2.93 -22.18 5.68
N ASP A 62 -2.32 -22.40 6.86
CA ASP A 62 -2.80 -23.33 7.90
C ASP A 62 -3.91 -22.71 8.78
N SER A 63 -4.20 -21.42 8.62
CA SER A 63 -5.21 -20.68 9.40
C SER A 63 -6.55 -20.55 8.65
N ASP A 64 -7.52 -19.90 9.31
CA ASP A 64 -8.79 -19.53 8.69
C ASP A 64 -8.67 -18.33 7.72
N TYR A 65 -7.50 -17.68 7.65
CA TYR A 65 -7.26 -16.56 6.75
C TYR A 65 -7.07 -17.05 5.31
N LYS A 66 -7.45 -16.20 4.35
CA LYS A 66 -7.27 -16.45 2.91
C LYS A 66 -6.49 -15.32 2.28
N PHE A 67 -5.59 -15.65 1.36
CA PHE A 67 -4.97 -14.62 0.53
C PHE A 67 -6.02 -14.01 -0.40
N LEU A 68 -6.09 -12.67 -0.37
CA LEU A 68 -6.95 -11.90 -1.25
C LEU A 68 -6.25 -11.69 -2.58
N ASN A 69 -6.93 -12.05 -3.69
CA ASN A 69 -6.47 -11.60 -5.00
C ASN A 69 -6.73 -10.09 -5.11
N PRO A 70 -5.69 -9.26 -5.38
CA PRO A 70 -5.87 -7.82 -5.47
C PRO A 70 -6.83 -7.38 -6.58
N ASN A 71 -7.08 -8.20 -7.60
CA ASN A 71 -8.12 -7.95 -8.60
C ASN A 71 -9.55 -7.93 -8.01
N ASP A 72 -9.75 -8.57 -6.85
CA ASP A 72 -11.04 -8.63 -6.17
C ASP A 72 -11.15 -7.58 -5.07
N LEU A 73 -10.15 -6.70 -4.88
CA LEU A 73 -10.04 -5.80 -3.72
C LEU A 73 -11.26 -4.88 -3.59
N ASP A 74 -11.70 -4.24 -4.68
CA ASP A 74 -12.85 -3.32 -4.64
C ASP A 74 -14.15 -4.05 -4.29
N GLU A 75 -14.41 -5.19 -4.94
CA GLU A 75 -15.60 -6.00 -4.62
C GLU A 75 -15.59 -6.47 -3.16
N LYS A 76 -14.45 -6.93 -2.67
CA LYS A 76 -14.31 -7.48 -1.32
C LYS A 76 -14.37 -6.38 -0.27
N PHE A 77 -13.71 -5.24 -0.48
CA PHE A 77 -13.72 -4.12 0.45
C PHE A 77 -15.12 -3.59 0.70
N ASN A 78 -15.95 -3.49 -0.34
CA ASN A 78 -17.33 -3.00 -0.25
C ASN A 78 -18.32 -4.02 0.36
N LYS A 79 -17.98 -5.32 0.35
CA LYS A 79 -18.85 -6.41 0.83
C LYS A 79 -18.44 -7.02 2.17
N VAL A 80 -17.45 -6.44 2.86
CA VAL A 80 -16.85 -7.05 4.06
C VAL A 80 -17.86 -7.18 5.18
N LYS A 81 -18.29 -8.42 5.43
CA LYS A 81 -18.81 -8.88 6.70
C LYS A 81 -18.03 -10.13 7.09
N LYS A 82 -17.15 -10.01 8.09
CA LYS A 82 -16.42 -11.13 8.73
C LYS A 82 -15.58 -11.99 7.77
N LYS A 83 -14.75 -11.38 6.92
CA LYS A 83 -13.79 -12.16 6.14
C LYS A 83 -12.39 -12.00 6.71
N LYS A 84 -11.74 -13.10 7.01
CA LYS A 84 -10.33 -13.17 7.37
C LYS A 84 -9.51 -13.21 6.08
N GLU A 85 -9.36 -12.06 5.44
CA GLU A 85 -8.63 -11.92 4.18
C GLU A 85 -7.31 -11.16 4.41
N ILE A 86 -6.26 -11.60 3.74
CA ILE A 86 -4.92 -11.02 3.81
C ILE A 86 -4.51 -10.60 2.41
N LEU A 87 -4.19 -9.32 2.25
CA LEU A 87 -3.56 -8.79 1.06
C LEU A 87 -2.05 -8.70 1.30
N LEU A 88 -1.25 -9.33 0.43
CA LEU A 88 0.20 -9.13 0.44
C LEU A 88 0.55 -7.93 -0.42
N THR A 89 1.40 -7.04 0.09
CA THR A 89 1.98 -5.93 -0.65
C THR A 89 3.50 -5.97 -0.60
N ILE A 90 4.13 -5.68 -1.72
CA ILE A 90 5.59 -5.66 -1.88
C ILE A 90 5.95 -4.29 -2.41
N ASP A 91 6.70 -3.51 -1.64
CA ASP A 91 7.04 -2.15 -2.02
C ASP A 91 8.44 -2.07 -2.66
N ASP A 92 8.70 -1.00 -3.42
CA ASP A 92 9.98 -0.61 -4.03
C ASP A 92 10.47 -1.43 -5.23
N ALA A 93 9.91 -2.58 -5.52
CA ALA A 93 10.37 -3.45 -6.60
C ALA A 93 11.89 -3.77 -6.53
N PHE A 94 12.40 -4.14 -5.34
CA PHE A 94 13.80 -4.55 -5.17
C PHE A 94 14.13 -5.86 -5.91
N SER A 95 15.35 -5.97 -6.44
CA SER A 95 15.86 -7.21 -7.09
C SER A 95 15.80 -8.41 -6.15
N SER A 96 15.95 -8.19 -4.83
CA SER A 96 15.90 -9.27 -3.85
C SER A 96 14.53 -9.93 -3.78
N PHE A 97 13.44 -9.19 -3.98
CA PHE A 97 12.11 -9.75 -4.14
C PHE A 97 12.04 -10.69 -5.36
N TYR A 98 12.45 -10.18 -6.53
CA TYR A 98 12.40 -10.95 -7.76
C TYR A 98 13.25 -12.23 -7.69
N ASN A 99 14.45 -12.13 -7.10
CA ASN A 99 15.37 -13.26 -7.05
C ASN A 99 15.02 -14.31 -5.98
N ASN A 100 14.41 -13.91 -4.86
CA ASN A 100 14.20 -14.79 -3.71
C ASN A 100 12.72 -15.16 -3.49
N ALA A 101 11.80 -14.20 -3.44
CA ALA A 101 10.40 -14.45 -3.09
C ALA A 101 9.51 -14.73 -4.30
N TRP A 102 9.72 -14.04 -5.41
CA TRP A 102 8.92 -14.18 -6.62
C TRP A 102 8.81 -15.64 -7.12
N PRO A 103 9.88 -16.43 -7.25
CA PRO A 103 9.79 -17.82 -7.71
C PRO A 103 8.86 -18.68 -6.84
N PHE A 104 8.86 -18.42 -5.54
CA PHE A 104 7.99 -19.12 -4.59
C PHE A 104 6.53 -18.67 -4.72
N LEU A 105 6.27 -17.36 -4.77
CA LEU A 105 4.92 -16.82 -4.96
C LEU A 105 4.31 -17.28 -6.28
N LYS A 106 5.10 -17.25 -7.36
CA LYS A 106 4.70 -17.73 -8.70
C LYS A 106 4.31 -19.20 -8.68
N LYS A 107 5.17 -20.07 -8.13
CA LYS A 107 4.94 -21.51 -8.03
C LYS A 107 3.63 -21.83 -7.29
N ASN A 108 3.36 -21.09 -6.22
CA ASN A 108 2.22 -21.33 -5.34
C ASN A 108 0.99 -20.49 -5.69
N LYS A 109 1.07 -19.64 -6.71
CA LYS A 109 0.02 -18.68 -7.15
C LYS A 109 -0.51 -17.83 -5.98
N ILE A 110 0.40 -17.37 -5.10
CA ILE A 110 0.03 -16.53 -3.96
C ILE A 110 -0.13 -15.10 -4.44
N PRO A 111 -1.33 -14.49 -4.24
CA PRO A 111 -1.63 -13.17 -4.76
C PRO A 111 -0.91 -12.06 -3.99
N PHE A 112 -0.55 -10.98 -4.72
CA PHE A 112 0.07 -9.79 -4.12
C PHE A 112 -0.05 -8.56 -5.03
N VAL A 113 0.23 -7.37 -4.46
CA VAL A 113 0.47 -6.13 -5.19
C VAL A 113 1.96 -5.83 -5.16
N LEU A 114 2.55 -5.49 -6.30
CA LEU A 114 3.91 -4.96 -6.40
C LEU A 114 3.85 -3.45 -6.62
N PHE A 115 4.15 -2.66 -5.59
CA PHE A 115 4.21 -1.20 -5.70
C PHE A 115 5.58 -0.76 -6.24
N VAL A 116 5.55 0.00 -7.34
CA VAL A 116 6.74 0.36 -8.11
C VAL A 116 6.95 1.87 -8.10
N SER A 117 8.11 2.31 -7.60
CA SER A 117 8.62 3.66 -7.87
C SER A 117 9.36 3.66 -9.19
N THR A 118 9.04 4.58 -10.09
CA THR A 118 9.48 4.46 -11.49
C THR A 118 10.92 4.89 -11.74
N GLU A 119 11.49 5.79 -10.92
CA GLU A 119 12.85 6.30 -11.11
C GLU A 119 13.94 5.24 -10.82
N PRO A 120 13.85 4.43 -9.75
CA PRO A 120 14.89 3.44 -9.46
C PRO A 120 14.85 2.20 -10.35
N VAL A 121 13.79 1.99 -11.14
CA VAL A 121 13.67 0.81 -12.03
C VAL A 121 14.87 0.70 -12.97
N GLY A 122 15.53 -0.47 -12.94
CA GLY A 122 16.73 -0.75 -13.73
C GLY A 122 18.04 -0.28 -13.10
N ARG A 123 18.01 0.41 -11.97
CA ARG A 123 19.23 0.70 -11.17
C ARG A 123 19.69 -0.53 -10.41
N ASN A 124 20.94 -0.51 -9.98
CA ASN A 124 21.49 -1.60 -9.15
C ASN A 124 20.66 -1.79 -7.87
N GLY A 125 20.27 -3.02 -7.59
CA GLY A 125 19.42 -3.37 -6.44
C GLY A 125 17.91 -3.33 -6.71
N TYR A 126 17.51 -2.86 -7.87
CA TYR A 126 16.09 -2.79 -8.28
C TYR A 126 15.79 -3.67 -9.49
N MET A 127 14.54 -4.06 -9.64
CA MET A 127 14.04 -4.77 -10.81
C MET A 127 14.12 -3.87 -12.05
N ASN A 128 14.22 -4.49 -13.22
CA ASN A 128 14.02 -3.81 -14.50
C ASN A 128 12.57 -3.97 -15.00
N TRP A 129 12.22 -3.23 -16.07
CA TRP A 129 10.86 -3.26 -16.61
C TRP A 129 10.45 -4.62 -17.17
N ASP A 130 11.39 -5.43 -17.66
CA ASP A 130 11.05 -6.77 -18.21
C ASP A 130 10.64 -7.71 -17.07
N GLN A 131 11.31 -7.64 -15.91
CA GLN A 131 10.96 -8.39 -14.73
C GLN A 131 9.60 -7.94 -14.15
N ILE A 132 9.31 -6.63 -14.15
CA ILE A 132 8.02 -6.11 -13.72
C ILE A 132 6.90 -6.60 -14.66
N LYS A 133 7.12 -6.54 -15.96
CA LYS A 133 6.18 -7.07 -16.98
C LYS A 133 5.99 -8.58 -16.90
N GLU A 134 6.99 -9.34 -16.47
CA GLU A 134 6.83 -10.78 -16.25
C GLU A 134 5.83 -11.02 -15.11
N ILE A 135 5.93 -10.26 -14.02
CA ILE A 135 5.01 -10.36 -12.87
C ILE A 135 3.60 -9.92 -13.27
N GLU A 136 3.48 -8.84 -14.01
CA GLU A 136 2.21 -8.25 -14.45
C GLU A 136 1.37 -9.20 -15.31
N LYS A 137 1.99 -10.15 -15.99
CA LYS A 137 1.28 -11.18 -16.79
C LYS A 137 0.52 -12.21 -15.96
N GLU A 138 0.82 -12.31 -14.67
CA GLU A 138 0.19 -13.31 -13.81
C GLU A 138 -1.15 -12.78 -13.26
N SER A 139 -2.22 -13.54 -13.39
CA SER A 139 -3.57 -13.14 -12.97
C SER A 139 -3.77 -12.97 -11.46
N PHE A 140 -2.77 -13.34 -10.65
CA PHE A 140 -2.77 -13.21 -9.20
C PHE A 140 -1.87 -12.07 -8.71
N ALA A 141 -1.25 -11.29 -9.59
CA ALA A 141 -0.42 -10.16 -9.24
C ALA A 141 -0.91 -8.88 -9.93
N ILE A 142 -0.82 -7.75 -9.23
CA ILE A 142 -1.08 -6.42 -9.77
C ILE A 142 0.15 -5.54 -9.55
N ILE A 143 0.45 -4.69 -10.54
CA ILE A 143 1.40 -3.61 -10.37
C ILE A 143 0.67 -2.42 -9.76
N GLY A 144 1.19 -1.88 -8.66
CA GLY A 144 0.72 -0.67 -8.00
C GLY A 144 1.70 0.49 -8.18
N HIS A 145 1.23 1.69 -7.93
CA HIS A 145 1.97 2.93 -8.05
C HIS A 145 2.65 3.30 -6.72
N HIS A 146 3.94 3.65 -6.74
CA HIS A 146 4.70 4.04 -5.55
C HIS A 146 5.50 5.34 -5.76
N SER A 147 4.89 6.34 -6.44
CA SER A 147 5.53 7.59 -6.87
C SER A 147 6.58 7.43 -8.00
N HIS A 148 7.27 8.53 -8.32
CA HIS A 148 8.40 8.50 -9.24
C HIS A 148 9.72 8.32 -8.48
N THR A 149 10.07 9.29 -7.63
CA THR A 149 11.40 9.38 -7.01
C THR A 149 11.58 8.51 -5.78
N HIS A 150 10.49 8.12 -5.12
CA HIS A 150 10.50 7.54 -3.77
C HIS A 150 11.21 8.46 -2.74
N GLU A 151 11.12 9.77 -2.92
CA GLU A 151 11.59 10.73 -1.91
C GLU A 151 10.55 10.92 -0.79
N TYR A 152 10.94 11.66 0.25
CA TYR A 152 10.04 12.02 1.36
C TYR A 152 9.06 13.10 0.91
N LEU A 153 7.98 12.68 0.23
CA LEU A 153 7.07 13.56 -0.50
C LEU A 153 6.30 14.53 0.39
N ILE A 154 6.16 14.22 1.69
CA ILE A 154 5.49 15.10 2.64
C ILE A 154 6.24 16.43 2.85
N ASP A 155 7.54 16.45 2.62
CA ASP A 155 8.38 17.64 2.71
C ASP A 155 8.41 18.48 1.43
N LYS A 156 7.76 18.01 0.35
CA LYS A 156 7.70 18.69 -0.93
C LYS A 156 6.52 19.64 -0.98
N SER A 157 6.62 20.67 -1.82
CA SER A 157 5.47 21.49 -2.15
C SER A 157 4.39 20.67 -2.87
N ASN A 158 3.15 21.13 -2.81
CA ASN A 158 2.04 20.48 -3.50
C ASN A 158 2.31 20.29 -5.01
N GLN A 159 2.96 21.25 -5.64
CA GLN A 159 3.28 21.17 -7.07
C GLN A 159 4.38 20.14 -7.36
N GLU A 160 5.41 20.05 -6.53
CA GLU A 160 6.46 19.03 -6.65
C GLU A 160 5.88 17.63 -6.47
N PHE A 161 4.99 17.44 -5.48
CA PHE A 161 4.26 16.19 -5.30
C PHE A 161 3.44 15.81 -6.54
N ILE A 162 2.64 16.75 -7.09
CA ILE A 162 1.86 16.51 -8.32
C ILE A 162 2.80 16.11 -9.47
N ASN A 163 3.89 16.87 -9.67
CA ASN A 163 4.83 16.60 -10.75
C ASN A 163 5.51 15.23 -10.62
N ASP A 164 5.79 14.77 -9.40
CA ASP A 164 6.34 13.43 -9.16
C ASP A 164 5.33 12.36 -9.59
N ILE A 165 4.08 12.46 -9.16
CA ILE A 165 3.01 11.51 -9.53
C ILE A 165 2.78 11.48 -11.04
N GLU A 166 2.65 12.66 -11.68
CA GLU A 166 2.39 12.75 -13.12
C GLU A 166 3.59 12.25 -13.97
N THR A 167 4.81 12.42 -13.47
CA THR A 167 6.00 11.83 -14.10
C THR A 167 5.92 10.29 -14.06
N ALA A 168 5.58 9.72 -12.89
CA ALA A 168 5.39 8.29 -12.77
C ALA A 168 4.25 7.78 -13.69
N ASN A 169 3.11 8.48 -13.72
CA ASN A 169 1.96 8.17 -14.58
C ASN A 169 2.39 8.07 -16.05
N SER A 170 3.17 9.05 -16.52
CA SER A 170 3.68 9.07 -17.90
C SER A 170 4.58 7.89 -18.22
N ILE A 171 5.44 7.50 -17.26
CA ILE A 171 6.34 6.36 -17.38
C ILE A 171 5.53 5.03 -17.39
N PHE A 172 4.61 4.85 -16.46
CA PHE A 172 3.75 3.67 -16.42
C PHE A 172 2.95 3.52 -17.72
N LYS A 173 2.33 4.60 -18.21
CA LYS A 173 1.61 4.61 -19.46
C LYS A 173 2.49 4.18 -20.63
N ASN A 174 3.74 4.64 -20.68
CA ASN A 174 4.71 4.29 -21.72
C ASN A 174 5.17 2.82 -21.59
N LYS A 175 5.42 2.34 -20.36
CA LYS A 175 6.03 1.01 -20.11
C LYS A 175 5.01 -0.12 -20.06
N LEU A 176 3.84 0.10 -19.45
CA LEU A 176 2.80 -0.92 -19.22
C LEU A 176 1.57 -0.72 -20.12
N GLY A 177 1.38 0.49 -20.69
CA GLY A 177 0.20 0.82 -21.49
C GLY A 177 -0.96 1.40 -20.66
N TYR A 178 -0.85 1.42 -19.34
CA TYR A 178 -1.84 1.95 -18.40
C TYR A 178 -1.15 2.62 -17.20
N VAL A 179 -1.92 3.31 -16.37
CA VAL A 179 -1.48 3.83 -15.07
C VAL A 179 -2.09 2.91 -13.99
N PRO A 180 -1.27 2.37 -13.05
CA PRO A 180 -1.80 1.60 -11.93
C PRO A 180 -2.77 2.43 -11.07
N ASP A 181 -3.85 1.82 -10.60
CA ASP A 181 -4.93 2.46 -9.84
C ASP A 181 -4.85 2.24 -8.32
N LEU A 182 -3.91 1.41 -7.87
CA LEU A 182 -3.56 1.25 -6.46
C LEU A 182 -2.31 2.06 -6.15
N PHE A 183 -2.32 2.83 -5.06
CA PHE A 183 -1.21 3.68 -4.65
C PHE A 183 -0.66 3.29 -3.28
N SER A 184 0.67 3.25 -3.10
CA SER A 184 1.32 3.19 -1.79
C SER A 184 2.11 4.46 -1.55
N TYR A 185 1.91 5.11 -0.39
CA TYR A 185 2.66 6.31 -0.04
C TYR A 185 4.10 5.94 0.33
N PRO A 186 5.14 6.52 -0.32
CA PRO A 186 6.52 6.37 0.13
C PRO A 186 6.66 6.71 1.62
N PHE A 187 7.33 5.84 2.38
CA PHE A 187 7.43 5.91 3.85
C PHE A 187 6.10 5.85 4.61
N GLY A 188 4.98 5.67 3.92
CA GLY A 188 3.64 5.58 4.50
C GLY A 188 3.05 6.91 4.97
N GLU A 189 3.77 8.03 4.82
CA GLU A 189 3.36 9.35 5.31
C GLU A 189 2.68 10.19 4.23
N TYR A 190 1.67 10.96 4.63
CA TYR A 190 0.91 11.82 3.72
C TYR A 190 0.31 13.04 4.43
N SER A 191 0.22 14.14 3.72
CA SER A 191 -0.53 15.32 4.11
C SER A 191 -2.01 15.20 3.70
N GLU A 192 -2.85 16.10 4.22
CA GLU A 192 -4.25 16.18 3.78
C GLU A 192 -4.37 16.48 2.28
N PHE A 193 -3.50 17.36 1.75
CA PHE A 193 -3.45 17.62 0.32
C PHE A 193 -3.14 16.37 -0.50
N MET A 194 -2.09 15.61 -0.12
CA MET A 194 -1.70 14.37 -0.78
C MET A 194 -2.84 13.36 -0.76
N ARG A 195 -3.48 13.17 0.40
CA ARG A 195 -4.63 12.27 0.55
C ARG A 195 -5.76 12.66 -0.40
N ASN A 196 -6.12 13.94 -0.46
CA ASN A 196 -7.19 14.43 -1.33
C ASN A 196 -6.83 14.26 -2.81
N TYR A 197 -5.60 14.53 -3.21
CA TYR A 197 -5.14 14.31 -4.58
C TYR A 197 -5.19 12.82 -4.95
N ILE A 198 -4.63 11.95 -4.12
CA ILE A 198 -4.59 10.51 -4.38
C ILE A 198 -6.01 9.91 -4.41
N SER A 199 -6.92 10.29 -3.50
CA SER A 199 -8.30 9.80 -3.47
C SER A 199 -9.11 10.16 -4.72
N ASN A 200 -8.73 11.21 -5.44
CA ASN A 200 -9.37 11.62 -6.69
C ASN A 200 -8.81 10.90 -7.93
N ASN A 201 -7.65 10.26 -7.81
CA ASN A 201 -6.92 9.69 -8.95
C ASN A 201 -6.67 8.19 -8.86
N PHE A 202 -6.83 7.59 -7.68
CA PHE A 202 -6.57 6.17 -7.41
C PHE A 202 -7.73 5.52 -6.67
N THR A 203 -7.95 4.23 -6.89
CA THR A 203 -9.04 3.48 -6.26
C THR A 203 -8.76 3.20 -4.79
N PHE A 204 -7.52 2.80 -4.44
CA PHE A 204 -7.07 2.57 -3.07
C PHE A 204 -5.69 3.16 -2.84
N ALA A 205 -5.47 3.60 -1.60
CA ALA A 205 -4.16 4.08 -1.14
C ALA A 205 -3.75 3.39 0.16
N PHE A 206 -2.45 3.07 0.27
CA PHE A 206 -1.85 2.35 1.39
C PHE A 206 -0.83 3.27 2.09
N GLY A 207 -0.97 3.40 3.41
CA GLY A 207 -0.02 4.08 4.31
C GLY A 207 0.58 3.09 5.30
N GLN A 208 1.49 3.58 6.16
CA GLN A 208 2.14 2.79 7.21
C GLN A 208 1.80 3.35 8.60
N HIS A 209 0.58 3.07 9.09
CA HIS A 209 0.15 3.51 10.42
C HIS A 209 -0.54 2.38 11.18
#